data_f39621ff672da938e91485292783cdfd
#
_entry.id   f39621ff672da938e91485292783cdfd
#
_cell.length_a   1.000
_cell.length_b   1.000
_cell.length_c   1.000
_cell.angle_alpha   90.00
_cell.angle_beta   90.00
_cell.angle_gamma   90.00
#
_symmetry.space_group_name_H-M   'P 1'
#
loop_
_entity.id
_entity.type
_entity.pdbx_description
1 polymer ?
#
loop_
_entity_poly.entity_id
_entity_poly.type
_entity_poly.pdbx_seq_one_letter_code
_entity_poly.pdbx_strand_id
1 'polypeptide(L)'
;MGQRDAKLLFHRLRCFLTGAFALAMWMSTGAQAFPGNASSLKKIRVDAQRRCFVTEDGKIFVPFGVNYFRPGTGWAPQVWKKFDATAVREDFRRMKAFGVNCVRVFLTFDSFYREPGRLETFGLDRWEEFLSIAEEYGIYVHPTGPDHWEGLPAWARRDTIADPQAVAALVEFWNLFAGRYRGRPVIFAYDLRNEPSVPWENSELARRWPDFLHRKYGSRQAMAKAWEVEITEEAWNKPQVPPLDGPQQAILDYQNLREEVADEWTRRQVEAIKSVDPEALVTVGLIQWSVPVLLPDLRTYSGFRPSRQGQFLDFLEVHFYPLARGFYEYRSEEDRLANLAYAESVVREVARPGRPVVVAEFGWYGGGKLTINNGRHPPASEEQQAAWCAELIAVTRGLACGWLNWGLYDHPEARDVTQLTGLFRVDGTPKAWAHKFHELSATITSSCCLQWAEWEQNHPRPAFDFDRAISDRNYASKFRQEYLKRFRAAK
;
A
#
# COMPACT_ATOMS: atom_id res chain seq x y z
N MET A 1 -13.85 -7.79 -76.62
CA MET A 1 -14.60 -6.84 -77.44
C MET A 1 -15.05 -5.77 -76.48
N GLY A 2 -14.57 -4.64 -76.46
CA GLY A 2 -14.26 -3.53 -77.35
C GLY A 2 -14.63 -2.31 -76.54
N GLN A 3 -13.69 -1.55 -76.13
CA GLN A 3 -13.22 -0.33 -76.79
C GLN A 3 -14.31 0.76 -76.72
N ARG A 4 -14.03 1.83 -76.16
CA ARG A 4 -13.21 3.07 -76.49
C ARG A 4 -14.11 4.21 -76.12
N ASP A 5 -13.79 5.32 -75.78
CA ASP A 5 -12.74 6.36 -75.81
C ASP A 5 -13.45 7.64 -75.35
N ALA A 6 -12.90 8.38 -74.48
CA ALA A 6 -11.94 9.48 -74.56
C ALA A 6 -12.53 10.86 -74.95
N LYS A 7 -12.10 11.82 -74.16
CA LYS A 7 -11.72 13.17 -74.49
C LYS A 7 -12.69 14.36 -74.33
N LEU A 8 -12.28 15.23 -73.44
CA LEU A 8 -11.79 16.63 -73.64
C LEU A 8 -12.90 17.66 -73.93
N LEU A 9 -12.97 18.85 -73.48
CA LEU A 9 -12.03 19.91 -73.11
C LEU A 9 -12.81 21.15 -72.64
N PHE A 10 -12.26 21.87 -71.67
CA PHE A 10 -12.29 23.33 -71.49
C PHE A 10 -13.47 24.19 -71.98
N HIS A 11 -14.02 25.09 -71.15
CA HIS A 11 -13.81 26.51 -71.11
C HIS A 11 -14.62 27.27 -70.05
N ARG A 12 -13.92 28.03 -69.23
CA ARG A 12 -14.06 29.38 -68.71
C ARG A 12 -15.36 30.16 -68.97
N LEU A 13 -15.97 30.80 -68.03
CA LEU A 13 -15.90 32.19 -67.63
C LEU A 13 -17.06 32.67 -66.78
N ARG A 14 -16.71 33.26 -65.64
CA ARG A 14 -17.22 34.50 -65.03
C ARG A 14 -18.70 34.87 -65.15
N CYS A 15 -19.43 35.12 -64.09
CA CYS A 15 -19.67 36.39 -63.41
C CYS A 15 -20.98 36.45 -62.62
N PHE A 16 -20.89 37.03 -61.47
CA PHE A 16 -21.78 37.94 -60.72
C PHE A 16 -23.10 37.50 -60.10
N LEU A 17 -23.04 37.57 -58.76
CA LEU A 17 -23.89 38.30 -57.77
C LEU A 17 -25.38 38.00 -57.67
N THR A 18 -25.76 37.62 -56.54
CA THR A 18 -26.67 38.15 -55.51
C THR A 18 -27.41 37.00 -54.78
N GLY A 19 -27.16 36.76 -53.56
CA GLY A 19 -27.91 37.20 -52.39
C GLY A 19 -29.12 36.30 -52.04
N ALA A 20 -28.96 35.40 -51.06
CA ALA A 20 -30.02 35.15 -50.08
C ALA A 20 -29.40 34.42 -48.85
N PHE A 21 -29.38 35.06 -47.71
CA PHE A 21 -29.10 34.54 -46.39
C PHE A 21 -30.17 33.49 -46.03
N ALA A 22 -29.73 32.27 -45.77
CA ALA A 22 -30.52 31.30 -44.98
C ALA A 22 -29.72 30.97 -43.71
N LEU A 23 -30.17 31.55 -42.61
CA LEU A 23 -29.68 31.37 -41.26
C LEU A 23 -30.07 29.93 -40.79
N ALA A 24 -29.19 28.98 -40.85
CA ALA A 24 -29.34 27.72 -40.18
C ALA A 24 -28.83 27.89 -38.74
N MET A 25 -29.75 28.07 -37.78
CA MET A 25 -29.48 27.94 -36.36
C MET A 25 -29.11 26.51 -36.06
N TRP A 26 -27.81 26.24 -35.88
CA TRP A 26 -27.33 25.11 -35.16
C TRP A 26 -27.48 25.43 -33.67
N MET A 27 -28.45 24.80 -33.02
CA MET A 27 -28.49 24.72 -31.57
C MET A 27 -27.33 23.83 -31.10
N SER A 28 -26.20 24.43 -30.79
CA SER A 28 -25.17 23.81 -29.95
C SER A 28 -25.74 23.73 -28.55
N THR A 29 -26.13 22.52 -28.14
CA THR A 29 -26.29 22.21 -26.73
C THR A 29 -24.93 22.36 -26.10
N GLY A 30 -24.67 23.52 -25.54
CA GLY A 30 -23.49 23.81 -24.77
C GLY A 30 -23.49 22.90 -23.54
N ALA A 31 -22.58 21.95 -23.54
CA ALA A 31 -22.11 21.36 -22.30
C ALA A 31 -21.61 22.52 -21.44
N GLN A 32 -22.33 22.86 -20.39
CA GLN A 32 -21.85 23.81 -19.39
C GLN A 32 -20.59 23.17 -18.77
N ALA A 33 -19.45 23.63 -19.21
CA ALA A 33 -18.21 23.48 -18.49
C ALA A 33 -18.41 24.22 -17.16
N PHE A 34 -18.51 23.49 -16.07
CA PHE A 34 -18.40 24.08 -14.75
C PHE A 34 -17.03 24.77 -14.68
N PRO A 35 -16.96 26.05 -14.29
CA PRO A 35 -15.69 26.67 -14.01
C PRO A 35 -15.20 26.12 -12.65
N GLY A 36 -14.65 24.93 -12.68
CA GLY A 36 -13.80 24.45 -11.60
C GLY A 36 -12.52 25.29 -11.70
N ASN A 37 -12.29 26.21 -10.78
CA ASN A 37 -10.95 26.57 -10.40
C ASN A 37 -10.29 25.25 -9.98
N ALA A 38 -9.56 24.63 -10.88
CA ALA A 38 -8.70 23.49 -10.58
C ALA A 38 -7.76 24.00 -9.50
N SER A 39 -8.03 23.63 -8.26
CA SER A 39 -7.12 23.86 -7.15
C SER A 39 -5.85 23.11 -7.53
N SER A 40 -4.83 23.83 -7.97
CA SER A 40 -3.56 23.20 -8.34
C SER A 40 -3.05 22.45 -7.13
N LEU A 41 -3.00 21.13 -7.20
CA LEU A 41 -2.43 20.29 -6.16
C LEU A 41 -1.01 20.77 -5.88
N LYS A 42 -0.65 20.87 -4.61
CA LYS A 42 0.66 21.30 -4.17
C LYS A 42 1.50 20.08 -3.80
N LYS A 43 2.80 20.17 -4.05
CA LYS A 43 3.71 19.08 -3.69
C LYS A 43 3.66 18.84 -2.17
N ILE A 44 3.62 17.57 -1.78
CA ILE A 44 3.61 17.14 -0.39
C ILE A 44 5.04 16.87 0.06
N ARG A 45 5.35 17.24 1.29
CA ARG A 45 6.63 17.02 1.95
C ARG A 45 6.42 16.44 3.34
N VAL A 46 7.46 15.78 3.88
CA VAL A 46 7.50 15.37 5.28
C VAL A 46 8.00 16.53 6.14
N ASP A 47 7.26 16.85 7.19
CA ASP A 47 7.75 17.65 8.30
C ASP A 47 8.31 16.71 9.37
N ALA A 48 9.62 16.58 9.40
CA ALA A 48 10.30 15.64 10.30
C ALA A 48 10.14 16.00 11.79
N GLN A 49 9.97 17.27 12.13
CA GLN A 49 9.80 17.70 13.53
C GLN A 49 8.42 17.34 14.05
N ARG A 50 7.37 17.60 13.23
CA ARG A 50 5.99 17.27 13.56
C ARG A 50 5.61 15.82 13.20
N ARG A 51 6.49 15.10 12.49
CA ARG A 51 6.28 13.74 12.02
C ARG A 51 4.96 13.59 11.24
N CYS A 52 4.71 14.50 10.33
CA CYS A 52 3.49 14.54 9.52
C CYS A 52 3.81 14.99 8.09
N PHE A 53 2.78 15.05 7.26
CA PHE A 53 2.89 15.60 5.90
C PHE A 53 2.42 17.03 5.88
N VAL A 54 3.06 17.84 5.05
CA VAL A 54 2.70 19.22 4.77
C VAL A 54 2.76 19.48 3.27
N THR A 55 1.90 20.37 2.81
CA THR A 55 2.03 20.94 1.47
C THR A 55 3.25 21.88 1.42
N GLU A 56 3.74 22.19 0.24
CA GLU A 56 4.87 23.13 0.05
C GLU A 56 4.64 24.52 0.67
N ASP A 57 3.37 24.94 0.87
CA ASP A 57 3.00 26.16 1.59
C ASP A 57 2.80 25.95 3.12
N GLY A 58 3.18 24.79 3.64
CA GLY A 58 3.24 24.50 5.08
C GLY A 58 1.94 24.07 5.73
N LYS A 59 0.85 23.86 4.97
CA LYS A 59 -0.41 23.36 5.50
C LYS A 59 -0.31 21.86 5.77
N ILE A 60 -0.88 21.41 6.89
CA ILE A 60 -0.95 19.96 7.20
C ILE A 60 -1.75 19.25 6.12
N PHE A 61 -1.19 18.13 5.66
CA PHE A 61 -1.85 17.17 4.78
C PHE A 61 -1.97 15.83 5.49
N VAL A 62 -3.18 15.31 5.56
CA VAL A 62 -3.47 13.98 6.09
C VAL A 62 -4.03 13.15 4.94
N PRO A 63 -3.30 12.16 4.41
CA PRO A 63 -3.87 11.26 3.41
C PRO A 63 -5.04 10.49 4.05
N PHE A 64 -6.25 10.81 3.61
CA PHE A 64 -7.49 10.20 4.07
C PHE A 64 -8.29 9.75 2.86
N GLY A 65 -8.39 8.44 2.64
CA GLY A 65 -8.88 7.97 1.38
C GLY A 65 -9.11 6.48 1.27
N VAL A 66 -8.89 5.95 0.08
CA VAL A 66 -9.21 4.57 -0.27
C VAL A 66 -8.13 3.94 -1.13
N ASN A 67 -8.06 2.61 -1.09
CA ASN A 67 -7.46 1.82 -2.15
C ASN A 67 -8.45 1.71 -3.30
N TYR A 68 -8.00 2.00 -4.52
CA TYR A 68 -8.87 2.14 -5.67
C TYR A 68 -8.81 0.94 -6.60
N PHE A 69 -9.93 0.28 -6.74
CA PHE A 69 -10.24 -0.74 -7.74
C PHE A 69 -11.76 -0.83 -7.91
N ARG A 70 -12.23 -1.45 -8.99
CA ARG A 70 -13.64 -1.44 -9.36
C ARG A 70 -14.23 -2.84 -9.44
N PRO A 71 -15.49 -3.03 -9.05
CA PRO A 71 -16.25 -4.26 -9.38
C PRO A 71 -16.28 -4.50 -10.90
N GLY A 72 -16.23 -5.76 -11.32
CA GLY A 72 -16.28 -6.14 -12.73
C GLY A 72 -14.98 -5.97 -13.51
N THR A 73 -13.91 -5.45 -12.89
CA THR A 73 -12.60 -5.36 -13.56
C THR A 73 -11.75 -6.62 -13.38
N GLY A 74 -12.08 -7.46 -12.43
CA GLY A 74 -11.40 -8.68 -12.02
C GLY A 74 -11.25 -8.73 -10.51
N TRP A 75 -10.49 -9.69 -10.00
CA TRP A 75 -10.20 -9.78 -8.58
C TRP A 75 -9.24 -8.66 -8.15
N ALA A 76 -9.59 -7.98 -7.07
CA ALA A 76 -8.81 -6.93 -6.42
C ALA A 76 -8.28 -5.87 -7.41
N PRO A 77 -7.08 -5.31 -7.26
CA PRO A 77 -6.67 -4.10 -7.96
C PRO A 77 -6.35 -4.27 -9.46
N GLN A 78 -7.21 -4.96 -10.19
CA GLN A 78 -7.12 -5.10 -11.64
C GLN A 78 -7.89 -3.97 -12.35
N VAL A 79 -7.27 -2.80 -12.49
CA VAL A 79 -7.93 -1.60 -13.02
C VAL A 79 -7.66 -1.39 -14.50
N TRP A 80 -6.42 -1.64 -14.95
CA TRP A 80 -5.92 -1.07 -16.19
C TRP A 80 -6.41 -1.75 -17.46
N LYS A 81 -6.57 -3.07 -17.46
CA LYS A 81 -7.06 -3.82 -18.62
C LYS A 81 -8.51 -3.51 -18.98
N LYS A 82 -9.30 -3.08 -18.00
CA LYS A 82 -10.71 -2.68 -18.17
C LYS A 82 -10.92 -1.22 -17.76
N PHE A 83 -9.94 -0.39 -18.00
CA PHE A 83 -10.01 1.03 -17.67
C PHE A 83 -11.10 1.72 -18.49
N ASP A 84 -11.98 2.41 -17.78
CA ASP A 84 -13.05 3.24 -18.34
C ASP A 84 -12.99 4.62 -17.68
N ALA A 85 -12.52 5.60 -18.42
CA ALA A 85 -12.33 6.96 -17.93
C ALA A 85 -13.62 7.62 -17.45
N THR A 86 -14.77 7.32 -18.09
CA THR A 86 -16.07 7.87 -17.68
C THR A 86 -16.46 7.35 -16.31
N ALA A 87 -16.31 6.04 -16.12
CA ALA A 87 -16.58 5.40 -14.83
C ALA A 87 -15.60 5.85 -13.74
N VAL A 88 -14.31 5.99 -14.07
CA VAL A 88 -13.29 6.52 -13.15
C VAL A 88 -13.63 7.96 -12.74
N ARG A 89 -14.03 8.82 -13.68
CA ARG A 89 -14.41 10.22 -13.37
C ARG A 89 -15.62 10.28 -12.43
N GLU A 90 -16.60 9.40 -12.61
CA GLU A 90 -17.75 9.30 -11.69
C GLU A 90 -17.31 8.82 -10.30
N ASP A 91 -16.36 7.89 -10.22
CA ASP A 91 -15.80 7.45 -8.94
C ASP A 91 -15.07 8.59 -8.22
N PHE A 92 -14.26 9.37 -8.95
CA PHE A 92 -13.57 10.53 -8.37
C PHE A 92 -14.55 11.60 -7.89
N ARG A 93 -15.66 11.81 -8.61
CA ARG A 93 -16.75 12.69 -8.17
C ARG A 93 -17.35 12.21 -6.84
N ARG A 94 -17.61 10.91 -6.69
CA ARG A 94 -18.10 10.32 -5.42
C ARG A 94 -17.07 10.44 -4.31
N MET A 95 -15.82 10.08 -4.59
CA MET A 95 -14.74 10.20 -3.62
C MET A 95 -14.60 11.62 -3.10
N LYS A 96 -14.64 12.63 -3.98
CA LYS A 96 -14.59 14.04 -3.60
C LYS A 96 -15.76 14.43 -2.69
N ALA A 97 -16.98 14.00 -3.03
CA ALA A 97 -18.19 14.29 -2.26
C ALA A 97 -18.13 13.70 -0.83
N PHE A 98 -17.38 12.61 -0.63
CA PHE A 98 -17.24 11.94 0.66
C PHE A 98 -15.92 12.25 1.40
N GLY A 99 -15.17 13.25 0.92
CA GLY A 99 -14.00 13.76 1.63
C GLY A 99 -12.71 12.95 1.44
N VAL A 100 -12.66 12.07 0.42
CA VAL A 100 -11.43 11.43 -0.02
C VAL A 100 -10.49 12.46 -0.61
N ASN A 101 -9.24 12.47 -0.17
CA ASN A 101 -8.19 13.36 -0.68
C ASN A 101 -6.98 12.61 -1.22
N CYS A 102 -6.92 11.29 -1.04
CA CYS A 102 -5.83 10.44 -1.52
C CYS A 102 -6.37 9.07 -1.96
N VAL A 103 -5.89 8.56 -3.08
CA VAL A 103 -6.20 7.21 -3.57
C VAL A 103 -4.91 6.42 -3.74
N ARG A 104 -4.85 5.21 -3.17
CA ARG A 104 -3.80 4.25 -3.43
C ARG A 104 -4.24 3.32 -4.56
N VAL A 105 -3.39 3.14 -5.56
CA VAL A 105 -3.70 2.36 -6.76
C VAL A 105 -2.49 1.54 -7.20
N PHE A 106 -2.74 0.32 -7.67
CA PHE A 106 -1.70 -0.63 -8.00
C PHE A 106 -1.23 -0.50 -9.44
N LEU A 107 0.07 -0.29 -9.62
CA LEU A 107 0.73 -0.54 -10.89
C LEU A 107 0.94 -2.06 -11.03
N THR A 108 0.66 -2.63 -12.19
CA THR A 108 0.76 -4.07 -12.39
C THR A 108 1.85 -4.39 -13.41
N PHE A 109 2.56 -5.49 -13.21
CA PHE A 109 3.62 -5.89 -14.15
C PHE A 109 3.12 -5.98 -15.59
N ASP A 110 1.97 -6.63 -15.80
CA ASP A 110 1.49 -6.90 -17.14
C ASP A 110 1.01 -5.65 -17.88
N SER A 111 0.57 -4.62 -17.17
CA SER A 111 0.16 -3.34 -17.77
C SER A 111 1.29 -2.32 -17.87
N PHE A 112 2.31 -2.38 -17.00
CA PHE A 112 3.34 -1.32 -16.94
C PHE A 112 4.76 -1.79 -17.24
N TYR A 113 5.14 -3.06 -16.96
CA TYR A 113 6.54 -3.50 -17.03
C TYR A 113 6.69 -4.99 -17.31
N ARG A 114 6.39 -5.40 -18.55
CA ARG A 114 6.50 -6.80 -18.97
C ARG A 114 7.95 -7.24 -19.15
N GLU A 115 8.78 -6.34 -19.65
CA GLU A 115 10.19 -6.59 -19.92
C GLU A 115 11.06 -5.53 -19.25
N PRO A 116 12.16 -5.92 -18.58
CA PRO A 116 13.11 -4.96 -18.04
C PRO A 116 13.56 -3.94 -19.10
N GLY A 117 13.77 -2.69 -18.68
CA GLY A 117 14.21 -1.60 -19.53
C GLY A 117 13.11 -0.88 -20.32
N ARG A 118 11.85 -1.34 -20.26
CA ARG A 118 10.79 -0.73 -21.06
C ARG A 118 9.47 -0.63 -20.32
N LEU A 119 8.99 0.59 -20.14
CA LEU A 119 7.62 0.83 -19.66
C LEU A 119 6.61 0.57 -20.80
N GLU A 120 5.49 -0.05 -20.48
CA GLU A 120 4.43 -0.36 -21.42
C GLU A 120 3.54 0.87 -21.69
N THR A 121 3.45 1.30 -22.92
CA THR A 121 2.60 2.44 -23.33
C THR A 121 1.13 2.22 -22.98
N PHE A 122 0.66 0.97 -23.08
CA PHE A 122 -0.70 0.59 -22.68
C PHE A 122 -1.09 1.03 -21.27
N GLY A 123 -0.24 0.78 -20.29
CA GLY A 123 -0.46 1.19 -18.90
C GLY A 123 -0.26 2.69 -18.72
N LEU A 124 0.79 3.24 -19.37
CA LEU A 124 1.12 4.67 -19.28
C LEU A 124 0.00 5.59 -19.80
N ASP A 125 -0.64 5.25 -20.92
CA ASP A 125 -1.73 6.06 -21.49
C ASP A 125 -2.93 6.15 -20.53
N ARG A 126 -3.29 5.02 -19.90
CA ARG A 126 -4.37 4.96 -18.91
C ARG A 126 -4.00 5.66 -17.61
N TRP A 127 -2.74 5.55 -17.23
CA TRP A 127 -2.20 6.23 -16.06
C TRP A 127 -2.22 7.75 -16.22
N GLU A 128 -1.86 8.28 -17.39
CA GLU A 128 -1.95 9.71 -17.65
C GLU A 128 -3.39 10.21 -17.57
N GLU A 129 -4.35 9.46 -18.11
CA GLU A 129 -5.76 9.82 -18.01
C GLU A 129 -6.26 9.74 -16.57
N PHE A 130 -5.84 8.72 -15.81
CA PHE A 130 -6.15 8.59 -14.40
C PHE A 130 -5.61 9.76 -13.57
N LEU A 131 -4.34 10.14 -13.80
CA LEU A 131 -3.75 11.30 -13.13
C LEU A 131 -4.46 12.60 -13.49
N SER A 132 -4.85 12.79 -14.77
CA SER A 132 -5.58 13.98 -15.21
C SER A 132 -6.95 14.09 -14.52
N ILE A 133 -7.65 12.96 -14.35
CA ILE A 133 -8.90 12.92 -13.60
C ILE A 133 -8.64 13.25 -12.12
N ALA A 134 -7.60 12.70 -11.53
CA ALA A 134 -7.24 12.98 -10.14
C ALA A 134 -6.92 14.47 -9.91
N GLU A 135 -6.22 15.11 -10.84
CA GLU A 135 -5.95 16.55 -10.83
C GLU A 135 -7.22 17.39 -10.94
N GLU A 136 -8.16 16.99 -11.82
CA GLU A 136 -9.47 17.63 -11.99
C GLU A 136 -10.26 17.70 -10.66
N TYR A 137 -10.21 16.61 -9.87
CA TYR A 137 -10.92 16.53 -8.59
C TYR A 137 -10.08 16.96 -7.38
N GLY A 138 -8.80 17.28 -7.56
CA GLY A 138 -7.89 17.65 -6.47
C GLY A 138 -7.68 16.52 -5.46
N ILE A 139 -7.51 15.28 -5.95
CA ILE A 139 -7.26 14.08 -5.16
C ILE A 139 -5.85 13.58 -5.49
N TYR A 140 -5.03 13.38 -4.47
CA TYR A 140 -3.68 12.83 -4.65
C TYR A 140 -3.71 11.36 -4.99
N VAL A 141 -2.71 10.90 -5.73
CA VAL A 141 -2.54 9.51 -6.13
C VAL A 141 -1.29 8.92 -5.49
N HIS A 142 -1.44 7.74 -4.93
CA HIS A 142 -0.39 6.97 -4.28
C HIS A 142 -0.18 5.64 -5.02
N PRO A 143 0.68 5.60 -6.05
CA PRO A 143 0.97 4.38 -6.79
C PRO A 143 1.75 3.37 -5.96
N THR A 144 1.33 2.11 -6.04
CA THR A 144 1.98 0.94 -5.44
C THR A 144 2.42 -0.02 -6.54
N GLY A 145 3.60 -0.57 -6.47
CA GLY A 145 3.94 -1.63 -7.39
C GLY A 145 5.38 -1.58 -7.90
N PRO A 146 5.69 -2.34 -8.98
CA PRO A 146 4.73 -3.14 -9.77
C PRO A 146 4.31 -4.44 -9.07
N ASP A 147 3.06 -4.86 -9.26
CA ASP A 147 2.46 -6.01 -8.61
C ASP A 147 1.84 -7.02 -9.61
N HIS A 148 1.48 -8.21 -9.12
CA HIS A 148 1.16 -9.41 -9.89
C HIS A 148 -0.31 -9.53 -10.35
N TRP A 149 -1.19 -8.66 -9.91
CA TRP A 149 -2.64 -8.82 -10.04
C TRP A 149 -3.18 -9.03 -11.46
N GLU A 150 -2.51 -8.49 -12.47
CA GLU A 150 -2.89 -8.68 -13.87
C GLU A 150 -2.00 -9.69 -14.62
N GLY A 151 -1.02 -10.25 -13.96
CA GLY A 151 -0.08 -11.23 -14.49
C GLY A 151 1.35 -10.99 -14.03
N LEU A 152 2.17 -12.05 -14.12
CA LEU A 152 3.61 -12.03 -13.82
C LEU A 152 4.40 -12.35 -15.09
N PRO A 153 5.29 -11.45 -15.54
CA PRO A 153 6.26 -11.78 -16.60
C PRO A 153 7.25 -12.85 -16.13
N ALA A 154 7.87 -13.53 -17.07
CA ALA A 154 8.77 -14.67 -16.76
C ALA A 154 9.89 -14.30 -15.77
N TRP A 155 10.48 -13.11 -15.92
CA TRP A 155 11.55 -12.63 -15.04
C TRP A 155 11.06 -12.36 -13.59
N ALA A 156 9.82 -11.92 -13.41
CA ALA A 156 9.23 -11.62 -12.11
C ALA A 156 8.66 -12.87 -11.38
N ARG A 157 8.71 -14.05 -12.02
CA ARG A 157 8.39 -15.32 -11.36
C ARG A 157 9.52 -15.80 -10.45
N ARG A 158 10.70 -15.19 -10.55
CA ARG A 158 11.80 -15.35 -9.59
C ARG A 158 11.44 -14.63 -8.28
N ASP A 159 12.25 -14.87 -7.26
CA ASP A 159 12.15 -14.08 -6.02
C ASP A 159 12.51 -12.62 -6.30
N THR A 160 11.50 -11.77 -6.40
CA THR A 160 11.66 -10.33 -6.68
C THR A 160 12.24 -9.52 -5.53
N ILE A 161 12.55 -10.17 -4.39
CA ILE A 161 13.18 -9.52 -3.23
C ILE A 161 14.63 -9.95 -3.08
N ALA A 162 14.93 -11.24 -3.24
CA ALA A 162 16.27 -11.76 -2.97
C ALA A 162 17.09 -12.06 -4.24
N ASP A 163 16.46 -12.33 -5.40
CA ASP A 163 17.18 -12.56 -6.66
C ASP A 163 17.77 -11.25 -7.21
N PRO A 164 19.10 -11.15 -7.39
CA PRO A 164 19.76 -9.91 -7.79
C PRO A 164 19.30 -9.35 -9.16
N GLN A 165 18.93 -10.24 -10.09
CA GLN A 165 18.49 -9.85 -11.44
C GLN A 165 17.07 -9.28 -11.39
N ALA A 166 16.17 -9.90 -10.60
CA ALA A 166 14.82 -9.40 -10.41
C ALA A 166 14.82 -8.07 -9.65
N VAL A 167 15.67 -7.92 -8.64
CA VAL A 167 15.86 -6.64 -7.94
C VAL A 167 16.41 -5.56 -8.87
N ALA A 168 17.37 -5.89 -9.75
CA ALA A 168 17.89 -4.94 -10.74
C ALA A 168 16.79 -4.46 -11.70
N ALA A 169 15.90 -5.34 -12.14
CA ALA A 169 14.77 -4.98 -12.99
C ALA A 169 13.77 -4.04 -12.27
N LEU A 170 13.52 -4.24 -10.96
CA LEU A 170 12.67 -3.33 -10.17
C LEU A 170 13.34 -1.96 -9.97
N VAL A 171 14.63 -1.92 -9.72
CA VAL A 171 15.42 -0.67 -9.65
C VAL A 171 15.30 0.11 -10.94
N GLU A 172 15.41 -0.56 -12.09
CA GLU A 172 15.26 0.06 -13.40
C GLU A 172 13.83 0.55 -13.65
N PHE A 173 12.81 -0.25 -13.26
CA PHE A 173 11.41 0.19 -13.31
C PHE A 173 11.22 1.52 -12.60
N TRP A 174 11.65 1.62 -11.35
CA TRP A 174 11.46 2.84 -10.57
C TRP A 174 12.25 4.02 -11.10
N ASN A 175 13.45 3.80 -11.62
CA ASN A 175 14.22 4.86 -12.27
C ASN A 175 13.47 5.43 -13.49
N LEU A 176 12.95 4.55 -14.35
CA LEU A 176 12.18 4.95 -15.53
C LEU A 176 10.85 5.62 -15.17
N PHE A 177 10.09 5.01 -14.25
CA PHE A 177 8.76 5.47 -13.89
C PHE A 177 8.82 6.79 -13.11
N ALA A 178 9.61 6.87 -12.05
CA ALA A 178 9.75 8.09 -11.27
C ALA A 178 10.40 9.22 -12.07
N GLY A 179 11.38 8.91 -12.96
CA GLY A 179 11.98 9.87 -13.85
C GLY A 179 10.98 10.50 -14.82
N ARG A 180 10.04 9.70 -15.37
CA ARG A 180 8.97 10.17 -16.23
C ARG A 180 8.02 11.13 -15.53
N TYR A 181 7.71 10.87 -14.26
CA TYR A 181 6.72 11.64 -13.48
C TYR A 181 7.35 12.60 -12.49
N ARG A 182 8.64 12.89 -12.64
CA ARG A 182 9.38 13.79 -11.77
C ARG A 182 8.65 15.09 -11.48
N GLY A 183 8.48 15.36 -10.18
CA GLY A 183 7.94 16.63 -9.71
C GLY A 183 6.44 16.84 -9.97
N ARG A 184 5.70 15.84 -10.43
CA ARG A 184 4.25 15.95 -10.69
C ARG A 184 3.47 15.96 -9.37
N PRO A 185 2.80 17.09 -8.99
CA PRO A 185 2.27 17.26 -7.63
C PRO A 185 1.14 16.30 -7.27
N VAL A 186 0.39 15.79 -8.25
CA VAL A 186 -0.71 14.85 -8.01
C VAL A 186 -0.24 13.53 -7.43
N ILE A 187 1.02 13.15 -7.65
CA ILE A 187 1.61 11.94 -7.07
C ILE A 187 2.03 12.28 -5.64
N PHE A 188 1.35 11.68 -4.66
CA PHE A 188 1.66 11.85 -3.25
C PHE A 188 3.00 11.23 -2.88
N ALA A 189 3.15 9.95 -3.18
CA ALA A 189 4.32 9.16 -2.84
C ALA A 189 4.37 7.88 -3.68
N TYR A 190 5.53 7.22 -3.75
CA TYR A 190 5.70 5.91 -4.34
C TYR A 190 5.76 4.84 -3.24
N ASP A 191 4.87 3.86 -3.30
CA ASP A 191 4.94 2.64 -2.50
C ASP A 191 5.63 1.54 -3.32
N LEU A 192 6.78 1.09 -2.87
CA LEU A 192 7.63 0.18 -3.63
C LEU A 192 6.97 -1.17 -3.92
N ARG A 193 6.11 -1.65 -3.02
CA ARG A 193 5.40 -2.92 -3.17
C ARG A 193 4.35 -3.13 -2.10
N ASN A 194 3.28 -3.82 -2.48
CA ASN A 194 2.28 -4.33 -1.56
C ASN A 194 2.82 -5.52 -0.75
N GLU A 195 2.80 -5.41 0.57
CA GLU A 195 3.02 -6.47 1.55
C GLU A 195 4.22 -7.40 1.27
N PRO A 196 5.43 -6.86 1.03
CA PRO A 196 6.58 -7.69 0.74
C PRO A 196 6.97 -8.56 1.93
N SER A 197 7.42 -9.77 1.64
CA SER A 197 7.93 -10.70 2.64
C SER A 197 9.10 -11.50 2.10
N VAL A 198 10.11 -11.69 2.93
CA VAL A 198 11.23 -12.60 2.67
C VAL A 198 10.90 -13.95 3.31
N PRO A 199 10.56 -15.00 2.55
CA PRO A 199 10.23 -16.31 3.12
C PRO A 199 11.38 -16.90 3.96
N TRP A 200 11.05 -17.69 4.99
CA TRP A 200 12.08 -18.40 5.76
C TRP A 200 12.81 -19.42 4.89
N GLU A 201 12.07 -20.23 4.16
CA GLU A 201 12.61 -21.13 3.15
C GLU A 201 12.79 -20.35 1.84
N ASN A 202 14.04 -20.01 1.54
CA ASN A 202 14.40 -19.19 0.40
C ASN A 202 15.76 -19.62 -0.16
N SER A 203 15.80 -20.03 -1.42
CA SER A 203 17.02 -20.56 -2.07
C SER A 203 18.12 -19.49 -2.22
N GLU A 204 17.76 -18.22 -2.42
CA GLU A 204 18.71 -17.11 -2.52
C GLU A 204 19.36 -16.81 -1.17
N LEU A 205 18.57 -16.84 -0.09
CA LEU A 205 19.09 -16.70 1.25
C LEU A 205 19.98 -17.88 1.65
N ALA A 206 19.55 -19.11 1.34
CA ALA A 206 20.35 -20.30 1.62
C ALA A 206 21.73 -20.23 0.94
N ARG A 207 21.82 -19.65 -0.25
CA ARG A 207 23.08 -19.42 -0.95
C ARG A 207 23.94 -18.34 -0.28
N ARG A 208 23.34 -17.29 0.28
CA ARG A 208 24.03 -16.20 0.98
C ARG A 208 24.39 -16.55 2.43
N TRP A 209 23.78 -17.60 2.98
CA TRP A 209 23.90 -17.95 4.40
C TRP A 209 25.33 -18.29 4.85
N PRO A 210 26.12 -19.10 4.12
CA PRO A 210 27.51 -19.35 4.50
C PRO A 210 28.35 -18.07 4.61
N ASP A 211 28.25 -17.21 3.60
CA ASP A 211 29.01 -15.95 3.57
C ASP A 211 28.59 -14.99 4.70
N PHE A 212 27.31 -14.96 5.05
CA PHE A 212 26.81 -14.20 6.19
C PHE A 212 27.45 -14.69 7.49
N LEU A 213 27.45 -15.99 7.75
CA LEU A 213 28.02 -16.57 8.96
C LEU A 213 29.54 -16.39 9.03
N HIS A 214 30.24 -16.59 7.91
CA HIS A 214 31.69 -16.39 7.83
C HIS A 214 32.04 -14.93 8.12
N ARG A 215 31.30 -13.98 7.55
CA ARG A 215 31.48 -12.54 7.82
C ARG A 215 31.19 -12.18 9.27
N LYS A 216 30.15 -12.78 9.87
CA LYS A 216 29.74 -12.48 11.24
C LYS A 216 30.68 -13.08 12.28
N TYR A 217 31.08 -14.33 12.14
CA TYR A 217 31.80 -15.07 13.18
C TYR A 217 33.30 -15.20 12.93
N GLY A 218 33.73 -15.17 11.69
CA GLY A 218 35.15 -15.34 11.32
C GLY A 218 35.73 -16.73 11.57
N SER A 219 35.14 -17.54 12.46
CA SER A 219 35.58 -18.89 12.74
C SER A 219 34.47 -19.81 13.24
N ARG A 220 34.63 -21.11 13.00
CA ARG A 220 33.75 -22.19 13.48
C ARG A 220 33.58 -22.15 15.00
N GLN A 221 34.70 -21.96 15.72
CA GLN A 221 34.70 -21.91 17.21
C GLN A 221 33.88 -20.73 17.75
N ALA A 222 33.98 -19.56 17.13
CA ALA A 222 33.18 -18.41 17.51
C ALA A 222 31.68 -18.64 17.28
N MET A 223 31.32 -19.25 16.16
CA MET A 223 29.94 -19.64 15.86
C MET A 223 29.41 -20.68 16.85
N ALA A 224 30.21 -21.76 17.12
CA ALA A 224 29.85 -22.81 18.08
C ALA A 224 29.57 -22.23 19.49
N LYS A 225 30.45 -21.31 19.93
CA LYS A 225 30.27 -20.61 21.20
C LYS A 225 29.00 -19.76 21.25
N ALA A 226 28.69 -19.05 20.15
CA ALA A 226 27.53 -18.16 20.09
C ALA A 226 26.20 -18.95 20.00
N TRP A 227 26.21 -20.06 19.29
CA TRP A 227 25.02 -20.93 19.14
C TRP A 227 24.85 -21.92 20.28
N GLU A 228 25.85 -22.05 21.17
CA GLU A 228 25.89 -23.00 22.29
C GLU A 228 25.69 -24.46 21.83
N VAL A 229 26.25 -24.76 20.65
CA VAL A 229 26.23 -26.13 20.07
C VAL A 229 27.56 -26.44 19.43
N GLU A 230 27.85 -27.73 19.28
CA GLU A 230 28.99 -28.16 18.50
C GLU A 230 28.72 -27.94 17.00
N ILE A 231 29.67 -27.32 16.30
CA ILE A 231 29.61 -27.10 14.85
C ILE A 231 30.69 -27.95 14.20
N THR A 232 30.30 -28.89 13.35
CA THR A 232 31.24 -29.68 12.54
C THR A 232 31.87 -28.81 11.45
N GLU A 233 32.99 -29.27 10.89
CA GLU A 233 33.62 -28.57 9.77
C GLU A 233 32.72 -28.55 8.52
N GLU A 234 31.96 -29.62 8.30
CA GLU A 234 30.97 -29.68 7.22
C GLU A 234 29.87 -28.65 7.42
N ALA A 235 29.30 -28.53 8.64
CA ALA A 235 28.26 -27.55 8.99
C ALA A 235 28.78 -26.11 8.92
N TRP A 236 30.06 -25.86 9.17
CA TRP A 236 30.68 -24.55 8.98
C TRP A 236 30.79 -24.18 7.49
N ASN A 237 31.22 -25.14 6.65
CA ASN A 237 31.41 -24.90 5.21
C ASN A 237 30.10 -24.91 4.42
N LYS A 238 29.08 -25.68 4.88
CA LYS A 238 27.75 -25.79 4.25
C LYS A 238 26.63 -25.71 5.29
N PRO A 239 26.48 -24.56 5.98
CA PRO A 239 25.48 -24.41 7.01
C PRO A 239 24.07 -24.52 6.42
N GLN A 240 23.24 -25.34 7.07
CA GLN A 240 21.83 -25.46 6.71
C GLN A 240 21.04 -24.30 7.30
N VAL A 241 19.93 -23.92 6.62
CA VAL A 241 18.96 -22.98 7.16
C VAL A 241 18.44 -23.53 8.49
N PRO A 242 18.50 -22.76 9.60
CA PRO A 242 18.11 -23.26 10.90
C PRO A 242 16.61 -23.58 10.95
N PRO A 243 16.20 -24.73 11.49
CA PRO A 243 14.80 -24.98 11.77
C PRO A 243 14.29 -24.06 12.89
N LEU A 244 13.00 -23.75 12.90
CA LEU A 244 12.40 -22.81 13.87
C LEU A 244 12.42 -23.32 15.33
N ASP A 245 12.78 -24.54 15.55
CA ASP A 245 13.04 -25.16 16.86
C ASP A 245 14.52 -25.37 17.18
N GLY A 246 15.39 -24.90 16.31
CA GLY A 246 16.84 -24.94 16.46
C GLY A 246 17.38 -23.96 17.53
N PRO A 247 18.72 -23.81 17.60
CA PRO A 247 19.38 -22.87 18.50
C PRO A 247 18.84 -21.45 18.33
N GLN A 248 18.55 -20.78 19.42
CA GLN A 248 17.96 -19.41 19.41
C GLN A 248 18.82 -18.42 18.60
N GLN A 249 20.15 -18.47 18.81
CA GLN A 249 21.06 -17.57 18.11
C GLN A 249 21.12 -17.84 16.60
N ALA A 250 21.02 -19.12 16.18
CA ALA A 250 20.95 -19.48 14.76
C ALA A 250 19.70 -18.91 14.08
N ILE A 251 18.56 -18.97 14.78
CA ILE A 251 17.29 -18.40 14.31
C ILE A 251 17.41 -16.86 14.17
N LEU A 252 18.00 -16.19 15.16
CA LEU A 252 18.24 -14.75 15.12
C LEU A 252 19.19 -14.35 13.98
N ASP A 253 20.25 -15.13 13.78
CA ASP A 253 21.21 -14.88 12.71
C ASP A 253 20.57 -14.98 11.33
N TYR A 254 19.75 -16.00 11.12
CA TYR A 254 19.04 -16.15 9.86
C TYR A 254 17.97 -15.08 9.65
N GLN A 255 17.29 -14.67 10.74
CA GLN A 255 16.39 -13.54 10.70
C GLN A 255 17.11 -12.24 10.32
N ASN A 256 18.31 -12.00 10.85
CA ASN A 256 19.13 -10.85 10.49
C ASN A 256 19.53 -10.87 9.00
N LEU A 257 19.85 -12.04 8.43
CA LEU A 257 20.08 -12.16 6.99
C LEU A 257 18.83 -11.80 6.16
N ARG A 258 17.65 -12.25 6.61
CA ARG A 258 16.37 -11.88 5.96
C ARG A 258 16.16 -10.37 5.98
N GLU A 259 16.44 -9.72 7.11
CA GLU A 259 16.35 -8.27 7.26
C GLU A 259 17.39 -7.53 6.41
N GLU A 260 18.65 -8.02 6.31
CA GLU A 260 19.66 -7.43 5.42
C GLU A 260 19.21 -7.47 3.96
N VAL A 261 18.58 -8.56 3.52
CA VAL A 261 18.05 -8.68 2.15
C VAL A 261 16.91 -7.70 1.91
N ALA A 262 15.98 -7.55 2.87
CA ALA A 262 14.91 -6.58 2.79
C ALA A 262 15.43 -5.14 2.75
N ASP A 263 16.44 -4.83 3.55
CA ASP A 263 17.07 -3.51 3.58
C ASP A 263 17.78 -3.18 2.25
N GLU A 264 18.53 -4.13 1.70
CA GLU A 264 19.19 -3.97 0.41
C GLU A 264 18.17 -3.72 -0.70
N TRP A 265 17.09 -4.49 -0.72
CA TRP A 265 15.99 -4.36 -1.68
C TRP A 265 15.33 -2.98 -1.60
N THR A 266 15.02 -2.51 -0.40
CA THR A 266 14.40 -1.20 -0.19
C THR A 266 15.35 -0.07 -0.57
N ARG A 267 16.57 -0.10 -0.04
CA ARG A 267 17.57 0.95 -0.27
C ARG A 267 17.84 1.17 -1.76
N ARG A 268 18.06 0.09 -2.54
CA ARG A 268 18.37 0.18 -3.97
C ARG A 268 17.26 0.84 -4.78
N GLN A 269 16.01 0.55 -4.48
CA GLN A 269 14.86 1.15 -5.18
C GLN A 269 14.63 2.59 -4.75
N VAL A 270 14.78 2.91 -3.46
CA VAL A 270 14.74 4.29 -2.98
C VAL A 270 15.83 5.14 -3.65
N GLU A 271 17.06 4.64 -3.73
CA GLU A 271 18.17 5.31 -4.41
C GLU A 271 17.86 5.56 -5.89
N ALA A 272 17.24 4.59 -6.58
CA ALA A 272 16.82 4.74 -7.97
C ALA A 272 15.80 5.88 -8.15
N ILE A 273 14.76 5.92 -7.31
CA ILE A 273 13.76 7.00 -7.34
C ILE A 273 14.40 8.35 -7.04
N LYS A 274 15.17 8.43 -5.93
CA LYS A 274 15.79 9.68 -5.50
C LYS A 274 16.84 10.21 -6.48
N SER A 275 17.47 9.35 -7.27
CA SER A 275 18.42 9.77 -8.31
C SER A 275 17.77 10.57 -9.42
N VAL A 276 16.50 10.32 -9.72
CA VAL A 276 15.74 10.98 -10.80
C VAL A 276 14.71 11.99 -10.28
N ASP A 277 14.14 11.78 -9.10
CA ASP A 277 13.26 12.72 -8.38
C ASP A 277 13.65 12.81 -6.89
N PRO A 278 14.61 13.66 -6.53
CA PRO A 278 15.12 13.76 -5.15
C PRO A 278 14.06 14.14 -4.11
N GLU A 279 12.99 14.80 -4.53
CA GLU A 279 11.92 15.25 -3.64
C GLU A 279 10.73 14.28 -3.55
N ALA A 280 10.72 13.20 -4.34
CA ALA A 280 9.67 12.19 -4.28
C ALA A 280 9.62 11.54 -2.89
N LEU A 281 8.44 11.34 -2.35
CA LEU A 281 8.27 10.55 -1.13
C LEU A 281 8.20 9.07 -1.47
N VAL A 282 8.87 8.24 -0.68
CA VAL A 282 8.97 6.79 -0.92
C VAL A 282 8.67 6.01 0.35
N THR A 283 7.90 4.96 0.22
CA THR A 283 7.52 4.05 1.29
C THR A 283 7.44 2.60 0.81
N VAL A 284 7.07 1.69 1.71
CA VAL A 284 6.76 0.27 1.45
C VAL A 284 5.49 -0.08 2.22
N GLY A 285 4.51 -0.67 1.55
CA GLY A 285 3.27 -1.15 2.15
C GLY A 285 3.51 -2.37 3.04
N LEU A 286 3.86 -2.17 4.32
CA LEU A 286 4.18 -3.24 5.25
C LEU A 286 2.94 -4.01 5.67
N ILE A 287 2.99 -5.34 5.57
CA ILE A 287 1.96 -6.20 6.14
C ILE A 287 2.00 -6.16 7.68
N GLN A 288 0.87 -6.34 8.36
CA GLN A 288 0.80 -6.30 9.83
C GLN A 288 1.75 -7.26 10.55
N TRP A 289 2.11 -8.39 9.96
CA TRP A 289 3.15 -9.28 10.49
C TRP A 289 4.58 -8.89 10.14
N SER A 290 4.79 -7.69 9.66
CA SER A 290 6.10 -7.03 9.80
C SER A 290 6.38 -6.65 11.26
N VAL A 291 5.35 -6.68 12.11
CA VAL A 291 5.42 -6.50 13.55
C VAL A 291 4.70 -7.66 14.25
N PRO A 292 5.41 -8.71 14.71
CA PRO A 292 4.80 -9.90 15.28
C PRO A 292 4.27 -9.71 16.72
N VAL A 293 3.81 -8.52 17.07
CA VAL A 293 3.22 -8.22 18.37
C VAL A 293 1.88 -8.92 18.53
N LEU A 294 1.57 -9.36 19.73
CA LEU A 294 0.30 -9.99 20.12
C LEU A 294 -0.09 -11.25 19.33
N LEU A 295 0.80 -11.80 18.50
CA LEU A 295 0.59 -13.04 17.75
C LEU A 295 1.48 -14.16 18.32
N PRO A 296 1.03 -14.90 19.35
CA PRO A 296 1.88 -15.83 20.10
C PRO A 296 2.42 -17.00 19.28
N ASP A 297 1.74 -17.35 18.18
CA ASP A 297 2.14 -18.48 17.33
C ASP A 297 3.01 -18.04 16.15
N LEU A 298 3.21 -16.74 15.96
CA LEU A 298 4.02 -16.19 14.88
C LEU A 298 5.46 -15.99 15.36
N ARG A 299 6.35 -16.90 14.98
CA ARG A 299 7.79 -16.83 15.30
C ARG A 299 8.64 -16.16 14.23
N THR A 300 8.10 -16.02 13.04
CA THR A 300 8.76 -15.32 11.94
C THR A 300 7.87 -14.18 11.47
N TYR A 301 8.48 -13.07 11.06
CA TYR A 301 7.77 -11.96 10.45
C TYR A 301 8.31 -11.70 9.03
N SER A 302 7.79 -10.71 8.31
CA SER A 302 8.05 -10.51 6.90
C SER A 302 9.54 -10.30 6.51
N GLY A 303 10.40 -9.96 7.47
CA GLY A 303 11.78 -9.52 7.24
C GLY A 303 11.92 -8.01 7.06
N PHE A 304 10.83 -7.30 6.84
CA PHE A 304 10.78 -5.84 6.73
C PHE A 304 10.54 -5.21 8.10
N ARG A 305 11.59 -5.12 8.91
CA ARG A 305 11.53 -4.56 10.27
C ARG A 305 11.35 -3.05 10.23
N PRO A 306 10.29 -2.46 10.81
CA PRO A 306 10.00 -1.02 10.70
C PRO A 306 11.17 -0.12 11.13
N SER A 307 11.89 -0.48 12.22
CA SER A 307 13.04 0.30 12.70
C SER A 307 14.22 0.34 11.71
N ARG A 308 14.37 -0.68 10.87
CA ARG A 308 15.38 -0.73 9.82
C ARG A 308 14.88 -0.02 8.55
N GLN A 309 13.65 -0.29 8.15
CA GLN A 309 13.03 0.33 6.98
C GLN A 309 12.94 1.86 7.10
N GLY A 310 12.65 2.37 8.30
CA GLY A 310 12.64 3.82 8.57
C GLY A 310 13.95 4.54 8.36
N GLN A 311 15.07 3.84 8.15
CA GLN A 311 16.36 4.46 7.79
C GLN A 311 16.42 4.86 6.31
N PHE A 312 15.65 4.19 5.46
CA PHE A 312 15.66 4.39 4.00
C PHE A 312 14.43 5.17 3.51
N LEU A 313 13.29 4.99 4.18
CA LEU A 313 11.99 5.49 3.75
C LEU A 313 11.69 6.90 4.30
N ASP A 314 10.95 7.69 3.54
CA ASP A 314 10.50 9.02 3.96
C ASP A 314 9.42 8.93 5.04
N PHE A 315 8.55 7.93 4.94
CA PHE A 315 7.52 7.60 5.91
C PHE A 315 7.27 6.08 5.91
N LEU A 316 6.53 5.59 6.88
CA LEU A 316 6.21 4.17 6.99
C LEU A 316 4.72 3.92 6.73
N GLU A 317 4.42 2.84 6.06
CA GLU A 317 3.08 2.34 5.87
C GLU A 317 2.89 1.02 6.58
N VAL A 318 1.66 0.76 6.98
CA VAL A 318 1.26 -0.54 7.50
C VAL A 318 -0.17 -0.85 7.10
N HIS A 319 -0.42 -2.10 6.79
CA HIS A 319 -1.74 -2.64 6.54
C HIS A 319 -2.24 -3.34 7.79
N PHE A 320 -3.51 -3.15 8.12
CA PHE A 320 -4.08 -3.77 9.29
C PHE A 320 -5.50 -4.28 9.06
N TYR A 321 -5.68 -5.56 9.33
CA TYR A 321 -6.99 -6.21 9.36
C TYR A 321 -7.19 -6.97 10.69
N PRO A 322 -8.42 -7.02 11.22
CA PRO A 322 -8.69 -7.74 12.47
C PRO A 322 -8.37 -9.22 12.34
N LEU A 323 -7.70 -9.76 13.35
CA LEU A 323 -7.40 -11.18 13.47
C LEU A 323 -7.76 -11.67 14.88
N ALA A 324 -8.54 -12.74 14.95
CA ALA A 324 -8.62 -13.54 16.16
C ALA A 324 -8.10 -14.95 15.83
N ARG A 325 -7.13 -15.45 16.60
CA ARG A 325 -6.53 -16.77 16.41
C ARG A 325 -6.02 -17.06 14.99
N GLY A 326 -5.51 -16.04 14.30
CA GLY A 326 -5.06 -16.14 12.91
C GLY A 326 -6.17 -16.07 11.86
N PHE A 327 -7.41 -15.75 12.26
CA PHE A 327 -8.55 -15.55 11.38
C PHE A 327 -9.24 -14.22 11.68
N TYR A 328 -9.96 -13.67 10.72
CA TYR A 328 -10.80 -12.47 10.87
C TYR A 328 -12.06 -12.77 11.70
N GLU A 329 -11.90 -13.21 12.94
CA GLU A 329 -13.03 -13.48 13.84
C GLU A 329 -13.33 -12.24 14.70
N TYR A 330 -14.59 -11.90 14.80
CA TYR A 330 -15.07 -10.77 15.58
C TYR A 330 -16.41 -11.17 16.22
N ARG A 331 -16.32 -12.00 17.27
CA ARG A 331 -17.49 -12.67 17.86
C ARG A 331 -17.92 -12.12 19.20
N SER A 332 -17.03 -11.42 19.90
CA SER A 332 -17.26 -10.94 21.24
C SER A 332 -16.63 -9.57 21.46
N GLU A 333 -17.04 -8.91 22.55
CA GLU A 333 -16.40 -7.67 23.01
C GLU A 333 -14.92 -7.88 23.33
N GLU A 334 -14.55 -9.05 23.84
CA GLU A 334 -13.16 -9.41 24.10
C GLU A 334 -12.34 -9.46 22.80
N ASP A 335 -12.90 -10.06 21.73
CA ASP A 335 -12.25 -10.08 20.42
C ASP A 335 -12.11 -8.67 19.86
N ARG A 336 -13.12 -7.81 20.02
CA ARG A 336 -13.07 -6.40 19.61
C ARG A 336 -11.92 -5.67 20.30
N LEU A 337 -11.85 -5.74 21.62
CA LEU A 337 -10.78 -5.10 22.40
C LEU A 337 -9.40 -5.66 22.06
N ALA A 338 -9.29 -6.97 21.85
CA ALA A 338 -8.03 -7.60 21.47
C ALA A 338 -7.56 -7.14 20.07
N ASN A 339 -8.46 -6.99 19.11
CA ASN A 339 -8.13 -6.49 17.79
C ASN A 339 -7.74 -5.00 17.79
N LEU A 340 -8.43 -4.16 18.58
CA LEU A 340 -8.06 -2.75 18.73
C LEU A 340 -6.70 -2.58 19.43
N ALA A 341 -6.42 -3.37 20.47
CA ALA A 341 -5.11 -3.40 21.10
C ALA A 341 -4.01 -3.88 20.14
N TYR A 342 -4.35 -4.84 19.28
CA TYR A 342 -3.43 -5.30 18.24
C TYR A 342 -3.15 -4.20 17.22
N ALA A 343 -4.18 -3.50 16.72
CA ALA A 343 -4.00 -2.37 15.82
C ALA A 343 -3.13 -1.28 16.44
N GLU A 344 -3.43 -0.87 17.68
CA GLU A 344 -2.62 0.11 18.43
C GLU A 344 -1.16 -0.35 18.54
N SER A 345 -0.92 -1.62 18.91
CA SER A 345 0.42 -2.13 19.13
C SER A 345 1.24 -2.22 17.86
N VAL A 346 0.65 -2.61 16.73
CA VAL A 346 1.32 -2.65 15.43
C VAL A 346 1.69 -1.23 14.98
N VAL A 347 0.73 -0.33 14.97
CA VAL A 347 0.97 1.06 14.53
C VAL A 347 1.98 1.76 15.45
N ARG A 348 1.94 1.47 16.75
CA ARG A 348 2.92 2.00 17.71
C ARG A 348 4.35 1.55 17.38
N GLU A 349 4.57 0.28 17.09
CA GLU A 349 5.91 -0.20 16.74
C GLU A 349 6.38 0.35 15.38
N VAL A 350 5.46 0.56 14.43
CA VAL A 350 5.77 1.22 13.16
C VAL A 350 6.12 2.71 13.36
N ALA A 351 5.49 3.39 14.32
CA ALA A 351 5.76 4.81 14.63
C ALA A 351 7.08 5.06 15.40
N ARG A 352 7.64 4.03 16.05
CA ARG A 352 8.88 4.16 16.87
C ARG A 352 10.08 4.78 16.14
N PRO A 353 10.35 4.47 14.86
CA PRO A 353 11.48 5.08 14.14
C PRO A 353 11.38 6.60 13.98
N GLY A 354 10.26 7.20 14.30
CA GLY A 354 10.07 8.64 14.25
C GLY A 354 9.71 9.19 12.88
N ARG A 355 9.32 8.33 11.96
CA ARG A 355 8.77 8.72 10.65
C ARG A 355 7.27 8.94 10.73
N PRO A 356 6.66 9.74 9.83
CA PRO A 356 5.21 9.72 9.64
C PRO A 356 4.71 8.29 9.38
N VAL A 357 3.50 7.98 9.81
CA VAL A 357 2.90 6.66 9.60
C VAL A 357 1.56 6.78 8.90
N VAL A 358 1.33 5.97 7.87
CA VAL A 358 0.04 5.82 7.20
C VAL A 358 -0.46 4.39 7.40
N VAL A 359 -1.69 4.23 7.86
CA VAL A 359 -2.41 2.96 7.78
C VAL A 359 -2.99 2.87 6.38
N ALA A 360 -2.18 2.33 5.45
CA ALA A 360 -2.44 2.39 4.01
C ALA A 360 -3.47 1.36 3.53
N GLU A 361 -3.72 0.34 4.33
CA GLU A 361 -4.87 -0.54 4.19
C GLU A 361 -5.46 -0.84 5.56
N PHE A 362 -6.75 -0.66 5.67
CA PHE A 362 -7.55 -1.15 6.78
C PHE A 362 -8.99 -1.33 6.31
N GLY A 363 -9.74 -2.16 6.98
CA GLY A 363 -11.13 -2.35 6.66
C GLY A 363 -11.78 -3.44 7.48
N TRP A 364 -13.10 -3.43 7.51
CA TRP A 364 -13.94 -4.48 8.03
C TRP A 364 -15.14 -4.65 7.12
N TYR A 365 -15.73 -5.83 7.12
CA TYR A 365 -16.90 -6.11 6.31
C TYR A 365 -18.18 -5.70 7.04
N GLY A 366 -19.20 -5.35 6.27
CA GLY A 366 -20.55 -5.07 6.77
C GLY A 366 -21.57 -4.94 5.65
N GLY A 367 -22.85 -5.08 6.03
CA GLY A 367 -23.98 -5.08 5.08
C GLY A 367 -24.36 -6.47 4.59
N GLY A 368 -23.95 -7.54 5.33
CA GLY A 368 -24.33 -8.88 4.97
C GLY A 368 -23.43 -9.98 5.48
N LYS A 369 -23.46 -11.10 4.75
CA LYS A 369 -22.70 -12.31 5.03
C LYS A 369 -21.67 -12.54 3.90
N LEU A 370 -20.42 -12.81 4.28
CA LEU A 370 -19.38 -13.21 3.34
C LEU A 370 -19.69 -14.60 2.76
N THR A 371 -19.51 -14.77 1.46
CA THR A 371 -19.89 -16.01 0.75
C THR A 371 -18.83 -17.09 0.80
N ILE A 372 -17.57 -16.75 1.13
CA ILE A 372 -16.40 -17.63 0.93
C ILE A 372 -15.74 -18.15 2.19
N ASN A 373 -16.21 -17.79 3.39
CA ASN A 373 -15.47 -18.09 4.62
C ASN A 373 -15.97 -19.32 5.40
N ASN A 374 -16.80 -20.15 4.81
CA ASN A 374 -17.34 -21.36 5.45
C ASN A 374 -17.97 -21.09 6.83
N GLY A 375 -18.63 -19.95 7.03
CA GLY A 375 -19.26 -19.55 8.27
C GLY A 375 -18.32 -19.08 9.38
N ARG A 376 -17.04 -18.83 9.10
CA ARG A 376 -16.07 -18.31 10.08
C ARG A 376 -16.38 -16.89 10.52
N HIS A 377 -16.90 -16.05 9.61
CA HIS A 377 -17.29 -14.68 9.92
C HIS A 377 -18.81 -14.60 10.06
N PRO A 378 -19.33 -14.15 11.20
CA PRO A 378 -20.76 -13.93 11.36
C PRO A 378 -21.23 -12.82 10.42
N PRO A 379 -22.53 -12.78 10.03
CA PRO A 379 -23.08 -11.63 9.35
C PRO A 379 -22.85 -10.35 10.15
N ALA A 380 -22.46 -9.27 9.48
CA ALA A 380 -22.26 -7.96 10.10
C ALA A 380 -23.12 -6.91 9.44
N SER A 381 -23.66 -5.96 10.22
CA SER A 381 -24.37 -4.80 9.70
C SER A 381 -23.39 -3.72 9.19
N GLU A 382 -23.87 -2.77 8.42
CA GLU A 382 -23.07 -1.63 7.97
C GLU A 382 -22.66 -0.72 9.14
N GLU A 383 -23.50 -0.60 10.19
CA GLU A 383 -23.22 0.15 11.41
C GLU A 383 -22.08 -0.51 12.20
N GLN A 384 -22.03 -1.84 12.24
CA GLN A 384 -20.91 -2.57 12.85
C GLN A 384 -19.61 -2.32 12.10
N GLN A 385 -19.63 -2.32 10.77
CA GLN A 385 -18.49 -1.94 9.94
C GLN A 385 -18.03 -0.51 10.27
N ALA A 386 -18.96 0.44 10.26
CA ALA A 386 -18.67 1.85 10.51
C ALA A 386 -18.09 2.08 11.91
N ALA A 387 -18.67 1.46 12.93
CA ALA A 387 -18.19 1.55 14.31
C ALA A 387 -16.78 1.03 14.45
N TRP A 388 -16.50 -0.17 13.92
CA TRP A 388 -15.18 -0.78 14.01
C TRP A 388 -14.11 0.03 13.29
N CYS A 389 -14.38 0.48 12.04
CA CYS A 389 -13.42 1.28 11.28
C CYS A 389 -13.13 2.63 11.95
N ALA A 390 -14.15 3.27 12.53
CA ALA A 390 -13.97 4.50 13.29
C ALA A 390 -13.16 4.28 14.58
N GLU A 391 -13.35 3.18 15.28
CA GLU A 391 -12.58 2.82 16.48
C GLU A 391 -11.11 2.54 16.16
N LEU A 392 -10.82 1.87 15.02
CA LEU A 392 -9.45 1.65 14.57
C LEU A 392 -8.74 2.99 14.34
N ILE A 393 -9.39 3.91 13.65
CA ILE A 393 -8.84 5.27 13.45
C ILE A 393 -8.61 5.94 14.81
N ALA A 394 -9.57 5.85 15.73
CA ALA A 394 -9.50 6.49 17.05
C ALA A 394 -8.32 5.96 17.88
N VAL A 395 -8.09 4.64 17.93
CA VAL A 395 -6.99 4.05 18.73
C VAL A 395 -5.61 4.26 18.12
N THR A 396 -5.54 4.55 16.82
CA THR A 396 -4.27 4.83 16.12
C THR A 396 -4.01 6.33 15.93
N ARG A 397 -4.97 7.18 16.29
CA ARG A 397 -4.81 8.64 16.26
C ARG A 397 -3.73 9.08 17.27
N GLY A 398 -2.78 9.89 16.82
CA GLY A 398 -1.58 10.23 17.59
C GLY A 398 -0.36 9.33 17.31
N LEU A 399 -0.58 8.18 16.68
CA LEU A 399 0.46 7.27 16.19
C LEU A 399 0.58 7.27 14.67
N ALA A 400 -0.52 7.45 13.96
CA ALA A 400 -0.60 7.57 12.51
C ALA A 400 -1.11 8.96 12.09
N CYS A 401 -0.75 9.38 10.88
CA CYS A 401 -1.15 10.64 10.27
C CYS A 401 -1.79 10.44 8.88
N GLY A 402 -2.35 9.26 8.62
CA GLY A 402 -3.10 8.95 7.42
C GLY A 402 -3.78 7.58 7.48
N TRP A 403 -4.91 7.42 6.77
CA TRP A 403 -5.69 6.18 6.73
C TRP A 403 -6.34 6.02 5.36
N LEU A 404 -6.12 4.86 4.73
CA LEU A 404 -6.71 4.51 3.44
C LEU A 404 -7.54 3.23 3.58
N ASN A 405 -8.87 3.35 3.44
CA ASN A 405 -9.78 2.21 3.53
C ASN A 405 -9.53 1.20 2.40
N TRP A 406 -9.64 -0.08 2.71
CA TRP A 406 -9.53 -1.14 1.72
C TRP A 406 -10.85 -1.28 0.96
N GLY A 407 -10.88 -0.52 -0.11
CA GLY A 407 -11.78 -0.45 -1.22
C GLY A 407 -12.77 0.71 -1.18
N LEU A 408 -12.99 1.26 -2.38
CA LEU A 408 -14.04 2.24 -2.61
C LEU A 408 -15.41 1.57 -2.63
N TYR A 409 -15.51 0.42 -3.29
CA TYR A 409 -16.73 -0.38 -3.46
C TYR A 409 -16.63 -1.73 -2.76
N ASP A 410 -17.77 -2.29 -2.41
CA ASP A 410 -17.88 -3.72 -2.18
C ASP A 410 -17.48 -4.48 -3.45
N HIS A 411 -16.80 -5.62 -3.28
CA HIS A 411 -16.26 -6.39 -4.41
C HIS A 411 -16.70 -7.85 -4.36
N PRO A 412 -17.86 -8.18 -4.93
CA PRO A 412 -18.45 -9.54 -4.85
C PRO A 412 -17.56 -10.66 -5.38
N GLU A 413 -16.64 -10.33 -6.32
CA GLU A 413 -15.69 -11.27 -6.90
C GLU A 413 -14.52 -11.60 -5.98
N ALA A 414 -14.38 -10.88 -4.86
CA ALA A 414 -13.31 -11.06 -3.90
C ALA A 414 -13.39 -12.42 -3.19
N ARG A 415 -12.24 -12.89 -2.72
CA ARG A 415 -12.11 -14.19 -2.04
C ARG A 415 -11.89 -14.06 -0.53
N ASP A 416 -12.15 -12.89 0.03
CA ASP A 416 -11.96 -12.56 1.44
C ASP A 416 -12.96 -11.48 1.90
N VAL A 417 -12.66 -10.77 2.98
CA VAL A 417 -13.50 -9.70 3.54
C VAL A 417 -13.76 -8.56 2.56
N THR A 418 -12.95 -8.41 1.51
CA THR A 418 -13.10 -7.38 0.48
C THR A 418 -14.47 -7.40 -0.19
N GLN A 419 -15.18 -8.53 -0.12
CA GLN A 419 -16.55 -8.62 -0.63
C GLN A 419 -17.45 -7.50 -0.09
N LEU A 420 -17.24 -7.04 1.14
CA LEU A 420 -18.12 -6.11 1.85
C LEU A 420 -17.35 -5.01 2.63
N THR A 421 -16.12 -4.67 2.23
CA THR A 421 -15.31 -3.63 2.91
C THR A 421 -15.45 -2.23 2.32
N GLY A 422 -16.16 -2.08 1.22
CA GLY A 422 -16.32 -0.80 0.51
C GLY A 422 -16.97 0.30 1.34
N LEU A 423 -16.72 1.53 0.94
CA LEU A 423 -17.51 2.70 1.36
C LEU A 423 -18.89 2.65 0.68
N PHE A 424 -18.93 2.19 -0.56
CA PHE A 424 -20.13 2.10 -1.37
C PHE A 424 -20.45 0.63 -1.70
N ARG A 425 -21.73 0.35 -1.85
CA ARG A 425 -22.20 -0.88 -2.48
C ARG A 425 -21.80 -0.90 -3.97
N VAL A 426 -21.90 -2.05 -4.60
CA VAL A 426 -21.56 -2.24 -6.03
C VAL A 426 -22.30 -1.26 -6.96
N ASP A 427 -23.54 -0.90 -6.62
CA ASP A 427 -24.39 0.04 -7.38
C ASP A 427 -24.03 1.51 -7.13
N GLY A 428 -23.07 1.79 -6.27
CA GLY A 428 -22.63 3.13 -5.90
C GLY A 428 -23.45 3.79 -4.80
N THR A 429 -24.39 3.10 -4.16
CA THR A 429 -25.09 3.63 -2.98
C THR A 429 -24.16 3.65 -1.76
N PRO A 430 -24.11 4.75 -0.99
CA PRO A 430 -23.25 4.85 0.17
C PRO A 430 -23.72 3.91 1.28
N LYS A 431 -22.76 3.29 1.98
CA LYS A 431 -22.99 2.51 3.20
C LYS A 431 -22.91 3.40 4.44
N ALA A 432 -23.34 2.91 5.59
CA ALA A 432 -23.17 3.61 6.85
C ALA A 432 -21.71 4.04 7.11
N TRP A 433 -20.76 3.21 6.67
CA TRP A 433 -19.33 3.52 6.74
C TRP A 433 -18.95 4.73 5.88
N ALA A 434 -19.52 4.91 4.68
CA ALA A 434 -19.24 6.08 3.85
C ALA A 434 -19.65 7.39 4.53
N HIS A 435 -20.82 7.41 5.17
CA HIS A 435 -21.29 8.60 5.93
C HIS A 435 -20.37 8.87 7.12
N LYS A 436 -19.99 7.84 7.87
CA LYS A 436 -19.07 8.01 9.01
C LYS A 436 -17.66 8.42 8.56
N PHE A 437 -17.18 7.90 7.44
CA PHE A 437 -15.92 8.28 6.81
C PHE A 437 -15.93 9.78 6.44
N HIS A 438 -17.03 10.26 5.84
CA HIS A 438 -17.20 11.68 5.51
C HIS A 438 -17.16 12.58 6.76
N GLU A 439 -17.85 12.22 7.84
CA GLU A 439 -17.79 12.95 9.12
C GLU A 439 -16.37 13.00 9.67
N LEU A 440 -15.65 11.87 9.64
CA LEU A 440 -14.27 11.78 10.10
C LEU A 440 -13.32 12.61 9.24
N SER A 441 -13.51 12.65 7.93
CA SER A 441 -12.66 13.41 7.01
C SER A 441 -12.63 14.89 7.37
N ALA A 442 -13.78 15.46 7.71
CA ALA A 442 -13.90 16.86 8.11
C ALA A 442 -13.12 17.21 9.39
N THR A 443 -12.94 16.24 10.29
CA THR A 443 -12.29 16.47 11.60
C THR A 443 -10.81 16.07 11.61
N ILE A 444 -10.41 15.10 10.79
CA ILE A 444 -9.05 14.53 10.80
C ILE A 444 -8.10 15.34 9.92
N THR A 445 -8.56 15.85 8.78
CA THR A 445 -7.70 16.45 7.76
C THR A 445 -7.01 17.75 8.16
N SER A 446 -7.36 18.33 9.33
CA SER A 446 -6.82 19.61 9.78
C SER A 446 -5.87 19.55 10.99
N SER A 447 -5.65 18.39 11.62
CA SER A 447 -5.03 18.37 12.95
C SER A 447 -4.13 17.17 13.28
N CYS A 448 -3.71 16.37 12.31
CA CYS A 448 -3.01 15.13 12.63
C CYS A 448 -1.49 15.25 12.46
N CYS A 449 -0.81 15.49 13.59
CA CYS A 449 0.64 15.27 13.72
C CYS A 449 0.88 14.15 14.73
N LEU A 450 1.99 13.41 14.57
CA LEU A 450 2.36 12.41 15.55
C LEU A 450 2.80 13.08 16.85
N GLN A 451 2.02 12.87 17.89
CA GLN A 451 2.31 13.36 19.25
C GLN A 451 2.90 12.25 20.10
N TRP A 452 3.95 11.60 19.61
CA TRP A 452 4.51 10.38 20.19
C TRP A 452 4.78 10.49 21.70
N ALA A 453 5.48 11.54 22.14
CA ALA A 453 5.85 11.69 23.55
C ALA A 453 4.63 11.86 24.45
N GLU A 454 3.66 12.67 24.04
CA GLU A 454 2.40 12.87 24.75
C GLU A 454 1.57 11.60 24.74
N TRP A 455 1.54 10.91 23.59
CA TRP A 455 0.81 9.64 23.47
C TRP A 455 1.40 8.57 24.41
N GLU A 456 2.72 8.38 24.44
CA GLU A 456 3.38 7.42 25.35
C GLU A 456 3.16 7.76 26.82
N GLN A 457 3.20 9.04 27.16
CA GLN A 457 2.94 9.49 28.52
C GLN A 457 1.50 9.16 28.98
N ASN A 458 0.54 9.38 28.11
CA ASN A 458 -0.88 9.14 28.39
C ASN A 458 -1.28 7.67 28.24
N HIS A 459 -0.51 6.87 27.50
CA HIS A 459 -0.78 5.47 27.21
C HIS A 459 0.45 4.59 27.51
N PRO A 460 0.81 4.39 28.77
CA PRO A 460 1.98 3.57 29.13
C PRO A 460 1.76 2.12 28.68
N ARG A 461 2.56 1.66 27.72
CA ARG A 461 2.54 0.31 27.14
C ARG A 461 3.89 -0.37 27.33
N PRO A 462 3.94 -1.72 27.42
CA PRO A 462 5.21 -2.42 27.47
C PRO A 462 6.00 -2.21 26.18
N ALA A 463 7.33 -2.16 26.28
CA ALA A 463 8.21 -2.14 25.12
C ALA A 463 8.23 -3.53 24.47
N PHE A 464 8.13 -3.56 23.13
CA PHE A 464 8.26 -4.79 22.35
C PHE A 464 9.72 -5.07 22.01
N ASP A 465 10.15 -6.30 22.20
CA ASP A 465 11.49 -6.78 21.85
C ASP A 465 11.36 -7.76 20.67
N PHE A 466 11.77 -7.30 19.49
CA PHE A 466 11.69 -8.07 18.25
C PHE A 466 12.55 -9.34 18.31
N ASP A 467 13.77 -9.24 18.83
CA ASP A 467 14.70 -10.36 18.84
C ASP A 467 14.21 -11.46 19.80
N ARG A 468 13.67 -11.03 20.94
CA ARG A 468 13.05 -11.94 21.87
C ARG A 468 11.75 -12.57 21.35
N ALA A 469 10.97 -11.84 20.55
CA ALA A 469 9.76 -12.38 19.92
C ALA A 469 10.08 -13.52 18.96
N ILE A 470 11.25 -13.49 18.32
CA ILE A 470 11.73 -14.56 17.43
C ILE A 470 12.34 -15.73 18.20
N SER A 471 13.15 -15.45 19.22
CA SER A 471 13.92 -16.45 19.95
C SER A 471 13.19 -17.12 21.10
N ASP A 472 12.29 -16.42 21.82
CA ASP A 472 11.56 -16.93 22.98
C ASP A 472 10.09 -17.22 22.64
N ARG A 473 9.74 -18.52 22.58
CA ARG A 473 8.36 -19.00 22.29
C ARG A 473 7.29 -18.43 23.23
N ASN A 474 7.66 -18.12 24.48
CA ASN A 474 6.72 -17.67 25.49
C ASN A 474 6.60 -16.15 25.56
N TYR A 475 7.50 -15.41 24.91
CA TYR A 475 7.53 -13.95 24.99
C TYR A 475 6.27 -13.30 24.47
N ALA A 476 5.85 -13.67 23.27
CA ALA A 476 4.68 -13.06 22.59
C ALA A 476 3.39 -13.24 23.43
N SER A 477 3.16 -14.41 24.04
CA SER A 477 2.01 -14.66 24.92
C SER A 477 2.03 -13.79 26.17
N LYS A 478 3.19 -13.67 26.83
CA LYS A 478 3.36 -12.82 28.02
C LYS A 478 3.19 -11.35 27.67
N PHE A 479 3.79 -10.90 26.56
CA PHE A 479 3.66 -9.55 26.07
C PHE A 479 2.20 -9.20 25.76
N ARG A 480 1.48 -10.09 25.07
CA ARG A 480 0.06 -9.93 24.78
C ARG A 480 -0.78 -9.73 26.04
N GLN A 481 -0.60 -10.57 27.05
CA GLN A 481 -1.34 -10.46 28.31
C GLN A 481 -1.13 -9.11 28.99
N GLU A 482 0.13 -8.67 29.11
CA GLU A 482 0.47 -7.38 29.74
C GLU A 482 -0.04 -6.21 28.90
N TYR A 483 0.09 -6.26 27.55
CA TYR A 483 -0.41 -5.22 26.68
C TYR A 483 -1.94 -5.05 26.79
N LEU A 484 -2.68 -6.14 26.72
CA LEU A 484 -4.15 -6.15 26.85
C LEU A 484 -4.60 -5.62 28.22
N LYS A 485 -3.92 -6.00 29.29
CA LYS A 485 -4.19 -5.49 30.63
C LYS A 485 -4.07 -3.97 30.68
N ARG A 486 -2.97 -3.40 30.15
CA ARG A 486 -2.74 -1.95 30.14
C ARG A 486 -3.68 -1.22 29.17
N PHE A 487 -3.97 -1.84 28.04
CA PHE A 487 -4.92 -1.28 27.07
C PHE A 487 -6.31 -1.09 27.67
N ARG A 488 -6.81 -2.09 28.43
CA ARG A 488 -8.10 -2.02 29.13
C ARG A 488 -8.11 -1.00 30.25
N ALA A 489 -7.03 -0.85 30.98
CA ALA A 489 -6.94 0.09 32.08
C ALA A 489 -6.93 1.58 31.61
N ALA A 490 -6.63 1.83 30.35
CA ALA A 490 -6.62 3.17 29.75
C ALA A 490 -7.93 3.52 29.02
N LYS A 491 -8.89 2.60 28.92
CA LYS A 491 -10.25 2.81 28.42
C LYS A 491 -11.25 3.00 29.56
#